data_ea9dbb49adb990a007477ed46f9920f3
#
_entry.id   ea9dbb49adb990a007477ed46f9920f3
#
_cell.length_a   1.000
_cell.length_b   1.000
_cell.length_c   1.000
_cell.angle_alpha   90.00
_cell.angle_beta   90.00
_cell.angle_gamma   90.00
#
_symmetry.space_group_name_H-M   'P 1'
#
loop_
_entity.id
_entity.type
_entity.pdbx_description
1 polymer ?
#
loop_
_entity_poly.entity_id
_entity_poly.type
_entity_poly.pdbx_seq_one_letter_code
_entity_poly.pdbx_strand_id
1 'polypeptide(L)'
;PPETGVSCLGEEVRNDAVLETAIQLFQKVNYQGLGYLEMKYDQTTNQLLIVEPNIGRPTGRGTIAEAGGVDILLTAYRDALGLSLPTNRTQNYQGVKWIHLRKDLQSSLVYWRRGELRLVEWLKSIRGKKAYAVASWRDPLPFIFDCWQAVSLITSSRRRKKRQVAQVTDD
;
A
#
# COMPACT_ATOMS: atom_id res chain seq x y z
N PRO A 1 2.21 -9.58 5.96
CA PRO A 1 1.68 -10.82 6.51
C PRO A 1 0.15 -10.80 6.48
N PRO A 2 -0.52 -11.94 6.26
CA PRO A 2 -1.97 -12.02 6.33
C PRO A 2 -2.48 -11.55 7.69
N GLU A 3 -3.67 -10.94 7.73
CA GLU A 3 -4.37 -10.55 8.96
C GLU A 3 -3.73 -9.40 9.77
N THR A 4 -2.77 -8.68 9.19
CA THR A 4 -2.13 -7.53 9.88
C THR A 4 -2.77 -6.19 9.56
N GLY A 5 -3.82 -6.15 8.73
CA GLY A 5 -4.44 -4.91 8.26
C GLY A 5 -3.58 -4.08 7.28
N VAL A 6 -2.42 -4.60 6.86
CA VAL A 6 -1.51 -3.89 5.94
C VAL A 6 -1.64 -4.46 4.53
N SER A 7 -2.07 -3.64 3.58
CA SER A 7 -2.15 -4.01 2.17
C SER A 7 -0.76 -4.25 1.57
N CYS A 8 -0.62 -5.28 0.74
CA CYS A 8 0.60 -5.56 -0.02
C CYS A 8 0.39 -5.47 -1.55
N LEU A 9 -0.87 -5.45 -1.99
CA LEU A 9 -1.29 -5.25 -3.36
C LEU A 9 -2.43 -4.24 -3.39
N GLY A 10 -2.38 -3.30 -4.32
CA GLY A 10 -3.45 -2.34 -4.61
C GLY A 10 -3.57 -2.13 -6.11
N GLU A 11 -4.74 -1.76 -6.59
CA GLU A 11 -4.99 -1.46 -8.00
C GLU A 11 -5.58 -0.07 -8.14
N GLU A 12 -5.11 0.66 -9.15
CA GLU A 12 -5.69 1.93 -9.55
C GLU A 12 -7.03 1.68 -10.22
N VAL A 13 -8.10 2.21 -9.63
CA VAL A 13 -9.45 2.10 -10.15
C VAL A 13 -10.13 3.47 -10.09
N ARG A 14 -10.84 3.86 -11.15
CA ARG A 14 -11.68 5.04 -11.13
C ARG A 14 -12.94 4.79 -10.29
N ASN A 15 -13.14 5.64 -9.30
CA ASN A 15 -14.36 5.64 -8.51
C ASN A 15 -14.74 7.09 -8.17
N ASP A 16 -15.65 7.64 -8.97
CA ASP A 16 -16.04 9.04 -8.86
C ASP A 16 -16.74 9.34 -7.53
N ALA A 17 -17.51 8.40 -6.97
CA ALA A 17 -18.15 8.59 -5.67
C ALA A 17 -17.14 8.71 -4.52
N VAL A 18 -16.06 7.93 -4.56
CA VAL A 18 -14.94 8.05 -3.60
C VAL A 18 -14.24 9.38 -3.76
N LEU A 19 -13.96 9.80 -4.99
CA LEU A 19 -13.29 11.06 -5.29
C LEU A 19 -14.12 12.26 -4.80
N GLU A 20 -15.39 12.31 -5.14
CA GLU A 20 -16.31 13.37 -4.73
C GLU A 20 -16.44 13.47 -3.20
N THR A 21 -16.59 12.32 -2.53
CA THR A 21 -16.67 12.27 -1.06
C THR A 21 -15.39 12.82 -0.42
N ALA A 22 -14.21 12.46 -0.95
CA ALA A 22 -12.94 12.98 -0.44
C ALA A 22 -12.80 14.47 -0.66
N ILE A 23 -13.15 14.99 -1.85
CA ILE A 23 -13.10 16.41 -2.16
C ILE A 23 -14.04 17.20 -1.23
N GLN A 24 -15.29 16.75 -1.08
CA GLN A 24 -16.27 17.42 -0.22
C GLN A 24 -15.83 17.45 1.24
N LEU A 25 -15.25 16.35 1.76
CA LEU A 25 -14.75 16.31 3.13
C LEU A 25 -13.64 17.32 3.34
N PHE A 26 -12.60 17.30 2.51
CA PHE A 26 -11.45 18.19 2.66
C PHE A 26 -11.82 19.67 2.44
N GLN A 27 -12.71 19.95 1.52
CA GLN A 27 -13.23 21.32 1.32
C GLN A 27 -14.03 21.80 2.54
N LYS A 28 -14.88 20.94 3.12
CA LYS A 28 -15.72 21.29 4.26
C LYS A 28 -14.92 21.67 5.50
N VAL A 29 -13.75 21.07 5.68
CA VAL A 29 -12.82 21.37 6.79
C VAL A 29 -11.74 22.37 6.37
N ASN A 30 -11.81 22.93 5.18
CA ASN A 30 -10.83 23.86 4.60
C ASN A 30 -9.38 23.35 4.69
N TYR A 31 -9.19 22.05 4.46
CA TYR A 31 -7.88 21.41 4.52
C TYR A 31 -7.07 21.71 3.26
N GLN A 32 -5.81 22.11 3.47
CA GLN A 32 -4.81 22.31 2.42
C GLN A 32 -3.60 21.42 2.70
N GLY A 33 -3.06 20.78 1.67
CA GLY A 33 -1.89 19.93 1.77
C GLY A 33 -2.13 18.51 1.31
N LEU A 34 -1.18 17.63 1.62
CA LEU A 34 -1.27 16.21 1.28
C LEU A 34 -2.27 15.48 2.18
N GLY A 35 -3.19 14.76 1.56
CA GLY A 35 -4.14 13.94 2.27
C GLY A 35 -4.67 12.80 1.41
N TYR A 36 -5.20 11.77 2.06
CA TYR A 36 -6.00 10.74 1.42
C TYR A 36 -7.10 10.30 2.38
N LEU A 37 -8.18 9.80 1.81
CA LEU A 37 -9.33 9.28 2.54
C LEU A 37 -9.37 7.76 2.40
N GLU A 38 -9.35 7.06 3.53
CA GLU A 38 -9.59 5.62 3.55
C GLU A 38 -11.09 5.37 3.65
N MET A 39 -11.60 4.60 2.72
CA MET A 39 -13.02 4.27 2.65
C MET A 39 -13.21 2.76 2.50
N LYS A 40 -14.34 2.27 2.99
CA LYS A 40 -14.76 0.88 2.85
C LYS A 40 -16.14 0.84 2.21
N TYR A 41 -16.30 -0.02 1.23
CA TYR A 41 -17.60 -0.34 0.68
C TYR A 41 -18.28 -1.43 1.53
N ASP A 42 -19.45 -1.11 2.08
CA ASP A 42 -20.29 -2.06 2.79
C ASP A 42 -21.26 -2.71 1.81
N GLN A 43 -21.05 -3.97 1.52
CA GLN A 43 -21.89 -4.74 0.61
C GLN A 43 -23.31 -4.97 1.14
N THR A 44 -23.50 -4.92 2.46
CA THR A 44 -24.81 -5.16 3.09
C THR A 44 -25.74 -3.96 2.93
N THR A 45 -25.19 -2.76 3.13
CA THR A 45 -25.96 -1.50 3.04
C THR A 45 -25.78 -0.80 1.69
N ASN A 46 -24.90 -1.29 0.82
CA ASN A 46 -24.53 -0.69 -0.45
C ASN A 46 -24.00 0.76 -0.30
N GLN A 47 -23.28 1.02 0.78
CA GLN A 47 -22.78 2.35 1.12
C GLN A 47 -21.25 2.42 1.15
N LEU A 48 -20.71 3.58 0.80
CA LEU A 48 -19.32 3.94 1.04
C LEU A 48 -19.18 4.56 2.43
N LEU A 49 -18.41 3.90 3.29
CA LEU A 49 -18.16 4.33 4.66
C LEU A 49 -16.75 4.93 4.75
N ILE A 50 -16.65 6.11 5.35
CA ILE A 50 -15.37 6.73 5.69
C ILE A 50 -14.78 5.97 6.87
N VAL A 51 -13.56 5.46 6.71
CA VAL A 51 -12.81 4.79 7.77
C VAL A 51 -11.96 5.83 8.50
N GLU A 52 -11.05 6.50 7.78
CA GLU A 52 -10.24 7.58 8.35
C GLU A 52 -9.72 8.56 7.27
N PRO A 53 -9.65 9.85 7.58
CA PRO A 53 -8.86 10.80 6.82
C PRO A 53 -7.41 10.77 7.31
N ASN A 54 -6.47 10.65 6.38
CA ASN A 54 -5.04 10.72 6.64
C ASN A 54 -4.46 11.99 6.04
N ILE A 55 -3.83 12.82 6.86
CA ILE A 55 -3.35 14.14 6.47
C ILE A 55 -1.85 14.31 6.77
N GLY A 56 -1.22 15.23 6.06
CA GLY A 56 0.14 15.74 6.35
C GLY A 56 1.28 14.90 5.80
N ARG A 57 1.04 13.68 5.30
CA ARG A 57 2.11 12.85 4.71
C ARG A 57 1.59 11.93 3.61
N PRO A 58 2.42 11.67 2.57
CA PRO A 58 2.10 10.64 1.59
C PRO A 58 2.27 9.27 2.22
N THR A 59 1.51 8.30 1.76
CA THR A 59 1.76 6.88 2.06
C THR A 59 2.56 6.22 0.96
N GLY A 60 3.11 5.04 1.23
CA GLY A 60 3.79 4.25 0.20
C GLY A 60 2.88 3.92 -1.00
N ARG A 61 1.56 3.97 -0.83
CA ARG A 61 0.57 3.80 -1.90
C ARG A 61 0.39 5.03 -2.78
N GLY A 62 0.88 6.20 -2.39
CA GLY A 62 0.90 7.41 -3.22
C GLY A 62 1.59 7.21 -4.57
N THR A 63 2.50 6.24 -4.67
CA THR A 63 3.15 5.86 -5.93
C THR A 63 2.17 5.32 -7.00
N ILE A 64 0.95 4.90 -6.63
CA ILE A 64 -0.10 4.56 -7.60
C ILE A 64 -0.54 5.80 -8.37
N ALA A 65 -0.78 6.90 -7.66
CA ALA A 65 -1.17 8.17 -8.28
C ALA A 65 -0.06 8.72 -9.18
N GLU A 66 1.20 8.65 -8.73
CA GLU A 66 2.37 9.07 -9.53
C GLU A 66 2.51 8.22 -10.80
N ALA A 67 2.37 6.90 -10.69
CA ALA A 67 2.37 6.02 -11.85
C ALA A 67 1.16 6.23 -12.77
N GLY A 68 0.03 6.70 -12.23
CA GLY A 68 -1.16 7.16 -12.95
C GLY A 68 -1.01 8.56 -13.57
N GLY A 69 0.13 9.22 -13.35
CA GLY A 69 0.50 10.49 -14.00
C GLY A 69 0.30 11.74 -13.15
N VAL A 70 0.07 11.63 -11.84
CA VAL A 70 -0.05 12.78 -10.93
C VAL A 70 1.14 12.84 -9.98
N ASP A 71 2.00 13.84 -10.16
CA ASP A 71 3.19 14.09 -9.33
C ASP A 71 2.81 14.67 -7.98
N ILE A 72 2.28 13.86 -7.07
CA ILE A 72 1.74 14.31 -5.78
C ILE A 72 2.82 15.00 -4.94
N LEU A 73 4.01 14.41 -4.83
CA LEU A 73 5.09 14.96 -4.01
C LEU A 73 5.64 16.26 -4.59
N LEU A 74 5.82 16.33 -5.92
CA LEU A 74 6.25 17.54 -6.59
C LEU A 74 5.20 18.64 -6.45
N THR A 75 3.92 18.31 -6.54
CA THR A 75 2.82 19.26 -6.35
C THR A 75 2.86 19.85 -4.94
N ALA A 76 2.97 19.01 -3.91
CA ALA A 76 3.06 19.45 -2.53
C ALA A 76 4.31 20.32 -2.26
N TYR A 77 5.45 19.95 -2.83
CA TYR A 77 6.68 20.74 -2.72
C TYR A 77 6.53 22.14 -3.35
N ARG A 78 5.95 22.21 -4.55
CA ARG A 78 5.73 23.49 -5.24
C ARG A 78 4.70 24.37 -4.53
N ASP A 79 3.63 23.76 -4.02
CA ASP A 79 2.61 24.45 -3.23
C ASP A 79 3.22 25.08 -1.97
N ALA A 80 4.02 24.31 -1.23
CA ALA A 80 4.70 24.78 -0.02
C ALA A 80 5.66 25.95 -0.25
N LEU A 81 6.22 26.05 -1.47
CA LEU A 81 7.11 27.15 -1.87
C LEU A 81 6.39 28.31 -2.60
N GLY A 82 5.08 28.24 -2.76
CA GLY A 82 4.32 29.23 -3.53
C GLY A 82 4.65 29.25 -5.03
N LEU A 83 5.17 28.14 -5.57
CA LEU A 83 5.50 28.00 -7.00
C LEU A 83 4.28 27.59 -7.81
N SER A 84 4.33 27.82 -9.14
CA SER A 84 3.29 27.34 -10.05
C SER A 84 3.13 25.83 -9.96
N LEU A 85 1.89 25.35 -9.77
CA LEU A 85 1.58 23.92 -9.67
C LEU A 85 1.70 23.23 -11.03
N PRO A 86 2.01 21.92 -11.07
CA PRO A 86 1.95 21.13 -12.29
C PRO A 86 0.55 21.16 -12.92
N THR A 87 0.49 21.13 -14.24
CA THR A 87 -0.79 21.13 -14.98
C THR A 87 -1.52 19.79 -14.87
N ASN A 88 -0.76 18.69 -14.74
CA ASN A 88 -1.29 17.35 -14.63
C ASN A 88 -1.67 17.03 -13.16
N ARG A 89 -2.92 17.31 -12.80
CA ARG A 89 -3.48 17.10 -11.46
C ARG A 89 -4.61 16.08 -11.42
N THR A 90 -4.86 15.42 -12.53
CA THR A 90 -5.87 14.36 -12.67
C THR A 90 -5.22 13.06 -13.09
N GLN A 91 -5.67 11.98 -12.51
CA GLN A 91 -5.17 10.65 -12.78
C GLN A 91 -5.64 10.14 -14.15
N ASN A 92 -4.79 9.41 -14.85
CA ASN A 92 -5.10 8.88 -16.19
C ASN A 92 -5.79 7.50 -16.13
N TYR A 93 -5.90 6.90 -14.96
CA TYR A 93 -6.53 5.59 -14.72
C TYR A 93 -6.03 4.50 -15.68
N GLN A 94 -4.73 4.21 -15.61
CA GLN A 94 -4.08 3.21 -16.47
C GLN A 94 -4.16 1.77 -15.91
N GLY A 95 -4.88 1.55 -14.80
CA GLY A 95 -4.95 0.26 -14.12
C GLY A 95 -3.60 -0.17 -13.53
N VAL A 96 -2.83 0.79 -13.03
CA VAL A 96 -1.54 0.50 -12.40
C VAL A 96 -1.76 -0.25 -11.11
N LYS A 97 -0.95 -1.30 -10.87
CA LYS A 97 -0.94 -2.06 -9.64
C LYS A 97 0.25 -1.69 -8.79
N TRP A 98 -0.01 -1.23 -7.57
CA TRP A 98 1.02 -1.06 -6.55
C TRP A 98 1.25 -2.38 -5.83
N ILE A 99 2.52 -2.77 -5.68
CA ILE A 99 2.87 -4.04 -5.06
C ILE A 99 4.08 -3.92 -4.14
N HIS A 100 3.94 -4.42 -2.92
CA HIS A 100 5.06 -4.70 -2.03
C HIS A 100 5.48 -6.16 -2.23
N LEU A 101 6.33 -6.40 -3.22
CA LEU A 101 6.61 -7.72 -3.79
C LEU A 101 6.89 -8.80 -2.74
N ARG A 102 7.79 -8.55 -1.78
CA ARG A 102 8.12 -9.53 -0.73
C ARG A 102 6.92 -9.87 0.16
N LYS A 103 6.17 -8.86 0.60
CA LYS A 103 4.98 -9.08 1.46
C LYS A 103 3.87 -9.78 0.72
N ASP A 104 3.69 -9.47 -0.56
CA ASP A 104 2.69 -10.10 -1.41
C ASP A 104 3.01 -11.59 -1.63
N LEU A 105 4.25 -11.92 -1.99
CA LEU A 105 4.70 -13.31 -2.09
C LEU A 105 4.51 -14.08 -0.77
N GLN A 106 4.84 -13.47 0.37
CA GLN A 106 4.67 -14.08 1.68
C GLN A 106 3.19 -14.35 1.98
N SER A 107 2.31 -13.39 1.71
CA SER A 107 0.87 -13.53 1.93
C SER A 107 0.26 -14.56 1.00
N SER A 108 0.60 -14.51 -0.28
CA SER A 108 0.12 -15.46 -1.29
C SER A 108 0.50 -16.90 -0.96
N LEU A 109 1.72 -17.13 -0.46
CA LEU A 109 2.16 -18.45 -0.01
C LEU A 109 1.34 -18.96 1.19
N VAL A 110 0.99 -18.08 2.13
CA VAL A 110 0.16 -18.46 3.29
C VAL A 110 -1.26 -18.80 2.85
N TYR A 111 -1.90 -17.96 2.03
CA TYR A 111 -3.23 -18.23 1.51
C TYR A 111 -3.29 -19.45 0.59
N TRP A 112 -2.25 -19.68 -0.21
CA TRP A 112 -2.13 -20.90 -1.02
C TRP A 112 -2.07 -22.15 -0.15
N ARG A 113 -1.26 -22.16 0.93
CA ARG A 113 -1.16 -23.29 1.87
C ARG A 113 -2.46 -23.55 2.63
N ARG A 114 -3.29 -22.54 2.83
CA ARG A 114 -4.63 -22.66 3.43
C ARG A 114 -5.69 -23.11 2.43
N GLY A 115 -5.37 -23.19 1.15
CA GLY A 115 -6.33 -23.48 0.08
C GLY A 115 -7.26 -22.31 -0.26
N GLU A 116 -6.97 -21.12 0.25
CA GLU A 116 -7.79 -19.90 0.07
C GLU A 116 -7.42 -19.13 -1.20
N LEU A 117 -6.28 -19.43 -1.84
CA LEU A 117 -5.78 -18.75 -3.04
C LEU A 117 -5.17 -19.75 -4.01
N ARG A 118 -5.63 -19.73 -5.26
CA ARG A 118 -5.04 -20.51 -6.34
C ARG A 118 -3.89 -19.74 -7.00
N LEU A 119 -2.83 -20.45 -7.40
CA LEU A 119 -1.67 -19.84 -8.07
C LEU A 119 -2.07 -19.02 -9.32
N VAL A 120 -3.01 -19.53 -10.09
CA VAL A 120 -3.52 -18.85 -11.31
C VAL A 120 -4.22 -17.54 -10.97
N GLU A 121 -4.98 -17.51 -9.88
CA GLU A 121 -5.68 -16.29 -9.41
C GLU A 121 -4.67 -15.25 -8.93
N TRP A 122 -3.65 -15.68 -8.18
CA TRP A 122 -2.56 -14.80 -7.79
C TRP A 122 -1.81 -14.22 -8.99
N LEU A 123 -1.43 -15.04 -9.97
CA LEU A 123 -0.77 -14.57 -11.20
C LEU A 123 -1.64 -13.56 -11.97
N LYS A 124 -2.95 -13.78 -12.03
CA LYS A 124 -3.90 -12.82 -12.62
C LYS A 124 -3.95 -11.52 -11.83
N SER A 125 -3.98 -11.59 -10.49
CA SER A 125 -4.07 -10.40 -9.63
C SER A 125 -2.87 -9.47 -9.78
N ILE A 126 -1.67 -10.03 -9.99
CA ILE A 126 -0.45 -9.25 -10.16
C ILE A 126 -0.14 -8.89 -11.62
N ARG A 127 -0.98 -9.27 -12.59
CA ARG A 127 -0.74 -8.97 -14.02
C ARG A 127 -0.99 -7.49 -14.32
N GLY A 128 -0.19 -6.90 -15.23
CA GLY A 128 -0.34 -5.52 -15.68
C GLY A 128 0.84 -4.63 -15.31
N LYS A 129 0.69 -3.31 -15.55
CA LYS A 129 1.67 -2.27 -15.21
C LYS A 129 1.80 -2.16 -13.69
N LYS A 130 3.02 -2.03 -13.19
CA LYS A 130 3.31 -2.05 -11.74
C LYS A 130 4.04 -0.81 -11.27
N ALA A 131 3.65 -0.36 -10.08
CA ALA A 131 4.43 0.52 -9.24
C ALA A 131 4.90 -0.29 -8.01
N TYR A 132 6.19 -0.42 -7.83
CA TYR A 132 6.75 -1.21 -6.73
C TYR A 132 6.96 -0.34 -5.49
N ALA A 133 6.57 -0.86 -4.32
CA ALA A 133 6.74 -0.15 -3.04
C ALA A 133 8.21 0.05 -2.65
N VAL A 134 9.06 -0.91 -2.96
CA VAL A 134 10.47 -0.93 -2.52
C VAL A 134 11.41 -1.36 -3.65
N ALA A 135 10.97 -2.29 -4.52
CA ALA A 135 11.83 -2.83 -5.57
C ALA A 135 12.06 -1.79 -6.68
N SER A 136 13.33 -1.55 -7.02
CA SER A 136 13.74 -0.71 -8.13
C SER A 136 14.95 -1.33 -8.85
N TRP A 137 14.93 -1.33 -10.18
CA TRP A 137 16.08 -1.77 -10.98
C TRP A 137 17.24 -0.75 -10.95
N ARG A 138 16.93 0.52 -10.70
CA ARG A 138 17.95 1.60 -10.60
C ARG A 138 18.63 1.62 -9.24
N ASP A 139 17.92 1.18 -8.19
CA ASP A 139 18.45 1.07 -6.84
C ASP A 139 17.88 -0.19 -6.17
N PRO A 140 18.57 -1.36 -6.27
CA PRO A 140 18.10 -2.61 -5.70
C PRO A 140 18.37 -2.75 -4.19
N LEU A 141 19.22 -1.91 -3.61
CA LEU A 141 19.67 -2.03 -2.21
C LEU A 141 18.53 -1.99 -1.20
N PRO A 142 17.53 -1.08 -1.30
CA PRO A 142 16.41 -1.07 -0.37
C PRO A 142 15.61 -2.39 -0.38
N PHE A 143 15.44 -3.00 -1.55
CA PHE A 143 14.74 -4.29 -1.66
C PHE A 143 15.54 -5.44 -1.08
N ILE A 144 16.85 -5.48 -1.33
CA ILE A 144 17.76 -6.48 -0.74
C ILE A 144 17.74 -6.36 0.79
N PHE A 145 17.80 -5.13 1.31
CA PHE A 145 17.73 -4.88 2.75
C PHE A 145 16.39 -5.30 3.36
N ASP A 146 15.26 -5.03 2.70
CA ASP A 146 13.92 -5.48 3.14
C ASP A 146 13.85 -7.01 3.21
N CYS A 147 14.41 -7.72 2.24
CA CYS A 147 14.48 -9.18 2.26
C CYS A 147 15.38 -9.70 3.39
N TRP A 148 16.56 -9.12 3.56
CA TRP A 148 17.49 -9.48 4.63
C TRP A 148 16.88 -9.25 6.02
N GLN A 149 16.22 -8.12 6.24
CA GLN A 149 15.53 -7.81 7.49
C GLN A 149 14.44 -8.84 7.81
N ALA A 150 13.67 -9.26 6.81
CA ALA A 150 12.65 -10.28 6.99
C ALA A 150 13.24 -11.64 7.43
N VAL A 151 14.35 -12.06 6.82
CA VAL A 151 15.06 -13.29 7.20
C VAL A 151 15.63 -13.19 8.61
N SER A 152 16.23 -12.06 8.97
CA SER A 152 16.79 -11.84 10.31
C SER A 152 15.73 -11.89 11.41
N LEU A 153 14.54 -11.36 11.17
CA LEU A 153 13.41 -11.42 12.10
C LEU A 153 12.90 -12.87 12.29
N ILE A 154 12.83 -13.65 11.22
CA ILE A 154 12.42 -15.07 11.31
C ILE A 154 13.44 -15.88 12.13
N THR A 155 14.72 -15.67 11.88
CA THR A 155 15.79 -16.39 12.58
C THR A 155 15.87 -16.01 14.06
N SER A 156 15.72 -14.75 14.39
CA SER A 156 15.70 -14.25 15.78
C SER A 156 14.49 -14.75 16.57
N SER A 157 13.31 -14.79 15.95
CA SER A 157 12.09 -15.33 16.56
C SER A 157 12.21 -16.83 16.84
N ARG A 158 12.81 -17.60 15.92
CA ARG A 158 13.08 -19.03 16.13
C ARG A 158 14.08 -19.27 17.27
N ARG A 159 15.11 -18.44 17.39
CA ARG A 159 16.09 -18.51 18.49
C ARG A 159 15.43 -18.20 19.85
N ARG A 160 14.55 -17.20 19.92
CA ARG A 160 13.79 -16.88 21.14
C ARG A 160 12.88 -18.02 21.57
N LYS A 161 12.11 -18.62 20.66
CA LYS A 161 11.26 -19.77 20.97
C LYS A 161 12.06 -20.98 21.47
N LYS A 162 13.23 -21.30 20.86
CA LYS A 162 14.08 -22.38 21.31
C LYS A 162 14.61 -22.15 22.72
N ARG A 163 14.99 -20.90 23.08
CA ARG A 163 15.45 -20.56 24.44
C ARG A 163 14.33 -20.68 25.49
N GLN A 164 13.12 -20.26 25.15
CA GLN A 164 11.95 -20.40 26.05
C GLN A 164 11.60 -21.86 26.30
N VAL A 165 11.64 -22.72 25.27
CA VAL A 165 11.38 -24.17 25.43
C VAL A 165 12.47 -24.83 26.27
N ALA A 166 13.74 -24.49 26.07
CA ALA A 166 14.83 -25.05 26.87
C ALA A 166 14.73 -24.69 28.37
N GLN A 167 14.30 -23.46 28.70
CA GLN A 167 14.10 -23.04 30.10
C GLN A 167 12.94 -23.76 30.80
N VAL A 168 11.89 -24.15 30.06
CA VAL A 168 10.74 -24.89 30.64
C VAL A 168 11.04 -26.37 30.84
N THR A 169 12.06 -26.92 30.19
CA THR A 169 12.46 -28.33 30.33
C THR A 169 13.54 -28.57 31.40
N ASP A 170 14.15 -27.49 31.92
CA ASP A 170 15.17 -27.57 32.97
C ASP A 170 14.61 -27.29 34.40
N ASP A 171 13.31 -26.95 34.50
CA ASP A 171 12.52 -26.83 35.74
C ASP A 171 11.62 -28.10 35.90
#